data_65d091e0069594c2e1f9299aaffe4a4e
#
_entry.id   65d091e0069594c2e1f9299aaffe4a4e
#
_cell.length_a   1.000
_cell.length_b   1.000
_cell.length_c   1.000
_cell.angle_alpha   90.00
_cell.angle_beta   90.00
_cell.angle_gamma   90.00
#
_symmetry.space_group_name_H-M   'P 1'
#
loop_
_entity.id
_entity.type
_entity.pdbx_description
1 polymer ?
#
loop_
_entity_poly.entity_id
_entity_poly.type
_entity_poly.pdbx_seq_one_letter_code
_entity_poly.pdbx_strand_id
1 'polypeptide(L)'
;MTDTVPEDTLIVYLWQNKHTVVIGRNQNAWAECRTAELERDGGTLARRLSGGGAVYHDMGNLNFTFSLRTEDYDLRKQQSVIVEACRMLGIPAEISGRNDILTNGCKFSGNSFYSHNGRSFHNGTLLLSVDMANLGKYLTPSKVKLESKGVASVRSRVINLTELVPTLTVAQMAEAMVKAAEKVYGLEAK
;
A
#
# COMPACT_ATOMS: atom_id res chain seq x y z
N MET A 1 17.49 1.02 7.27
CA MET A 1 16.34 0.86 8.19
C MET A 1 16.07 -0.61 8.47
N THR A 2 15.83 -1.47 7.49
CA THR A 2 15.60 -2.91 7.69
C THR A 2 16.81 -3.65 8.29
N ASP A 3 18.04 -3.29 7.93
CA ASP A 3 19.24 -4.01 8.38
C ASP A 3 19.61 -3.80 9.87
N THR A 4 18.95 -2.86 10.54
CA THR A 4 19.24 -2.44 11.92
C THR A 4 18.07 -2.60 12.90
N VAL A 5 17.01 -3.34 12.53
CA VAL A 5 15.86 -3.54 13.44
C VAL A 5 16.31 -4.38 14.65
N PRO A 6 16.19 -3.84 15.89
CA PRO A 6 16.49 -4.59 17.11
C PRO A 6 15.52 -5.76 17.33
N GLU A 7 15.86 -6.63 18.29
CA GLU A 7 14.94 -7.65 18.80
C GLU A 7 13.71 -7.01 19.43
N ASP A 8 12.60 -7.71 19.42
CA ASP A 8 11.31 -7.28 20.02
C ASP A 8 10.86 -5.88 19.57
N THR A 9 11.23 -5.51 18.33
CA THR A 9 10.93 -4.18 17.79
C THR A 9 10.17 -4.29 16.48
N LEU A 10 9.05 -3.56 16.40
CA LEU A 10 8.33 -3.26 15.16
C LEU A 10 8.60 -1.80 14.78
N ILE A 11 9.20 -1.58 13.63
CA ILE A 11 9.27 -0.24 13.05
C ILE A 11 8.05 -0.02 12.17
N VAL A 12 7.26 0.99 12.52
CA VAL A 12 6.13 1.48 11.71
C VAL A 12 6.57 2.76 11.03
N TYR A 13 6.78 2.71 9.72
CA TYR A 13 7.16 3.87 8.92
C TYR A 13 6.01 4.27 8.01
N LEU A 14 5.47 5.47 8.21
CA LEU A 14 4.37 6.06 7.43
C LEU A 14 4.93 7.18 6.56
N TRP A 15 4.58 7.17 5.27
CA TRP A 15 5.20 8.07 4.30
C TRP A 15 4.31 8.31 3.08
N GLN A 16 4.59 9.39 2.35
CA GLN A 16 3.90 9.76 1.12
C GLN A 16 4.91 10.06 0.01
N ASN A 17 4.51 9.82 -1.23
CA ASN A 17 5.21 10.29 -2.43
C ASN A 17 4.30 11.25 -3.19
N LYS A 18 4.89 12.29 -3.74
CA LYS A 18 4.21 13.19 -4.67
C LYS A 18 4.41 12.70 -6.10
N HIS A 19 3.30 12.48 -6.83
CA HIS A 19 3.30 12.21 -8.27
C HIS A 19 4.34 11.15 -8.71
N THR A 20 4.25 9.95 -8.15
CA THR A 20 5.27 8.91 -8.35
C THR A 20 4.62 7.59 -8.79
N VAL A 21 5.16 6.97 -9.84
CA VAL A 21 4.90 5.56 -10.13
C VAL A 21 5.97 4.70 -9.50
N VAL A 22 5.57 3.70 -8.72
CA VAL A 22 6.47 2.72 -8.12
C VAL A 22 6.24 1.35 -8.73
N ILE A 23 7.23 0.84 -9.45
CA ILE A 23 7.20 -0.50 -10.05
C ILE A 23 7.82 -1.55 -9.12
N GLY A 24 7.35 -2.78 -9.25
CA GLY A 24 7.93 -3.92 -8.53
C GLY A 24 9.32 -4.30 -9.02
N ARG A 25 10.06 -5.02 -8.19
CA ARG A 25 11.46 -5.41 -8.43
C ARG A 25 11.74 -5.96 -9.83
N ASN A 26 10.86 -6.82 -10.33
CA ASN A 26 11.07 -7.57 -11.58
C ASN A 26 10.22 -7.04 -12.75
N GLN A 27 9.59 -5.87 -12.62
CA GLN A 27 8.75 -5.32 -13.68
C GLN A 27 9.56 -4.56 -14.72
N ASN A 28 9.10 -4.63 -15.98
CA ASN A 28 9.58 -3.77 -17.05
C ASN A 28 8.82 -2.43 -16.98
N ALA A 29 9.57 -1.34 -16.77
CA ALA A 29 8.97 -0.01 -16.61
C ALA A 29 8.15 0.42 -17.83
N TRP A 30 8.65 0.19 -19.04
CA TRP A 30 7.97 0.59 -20.28
C TRP A 30 6.71 -0.23 -20.58
N ALA A 31 6.63 -1.45 -20.06
CA ALA A 31 5.43 -2.28 -20.20
C ALA A 31 4.34 -1.93 -19.19
N GLU A 32 4.72 -1.44 -18.01
CA GLU A 32 3.81 -1.24 -16.88
C GLU A 32 3.47 0.24 -16.62
N CYS A 33 4.25 1.16 -17.18
CA CYS A 33 4.11 2.60 -16.97
C CYS A 33 4.32 3.38 -18.28
N ARG A 34 3.53 4.41 -18.49
CA ARG A 34 3.72 5.41 -19.55
C ARG A 34 4.82 6.40 -19.11
N THR A 35 6.07 5.93 -19.16
CA THR A 35 7.22 6.63 -18.59
C THR A 35 7.44 8.01 -19.19
N ALA A 36 7.30 8.17 -20.51
CA ALA A 36 7.48 9.45 -21.19
C ALA A 36 6.41 10.48 -20.81
N GLU A 37 5.16 10.04 -20.62
CA GLU A 37 4.07 10.91 -20.17
C GLU A 37 4.29 11.32 -18.69
N LEU A 38 4.67 10.38 -17.84
CA LEU A 38 4.98 10.63 -16.43
C LEU A 38 6.10 11.67 -16.27
N GLU A 39 7.20 11.51 -17.01
CA GLU A 39 8.35 12.41 -16.98
C GLU A 39 7.98 13.82 -17.48
N ARG A 40 7.28 13.90 -18.63
CA ARG A 40 6.80 15.19 -19.19
C ARG A 40 5.92 15.96 -18.20
N ASP A 41 5.11 15.25 -17.42
CA ASP A 41 4.20 15.83 -16.42
C ASP A 41 4.88 16.06 -15.06
N GLY A 42 6.21 15.92 -14.97
CA GLY A 42 7.01 16.16 -13.77
C GLY A 42 6.90 15.06 -12.71
N GLY A 43 6.45 13.86 -13.10
CA GLY A 43 6.36 12.72 -12.21
C GLY A 43 7.68 11.95 -12.09
N THR A 44 7.75 11.10 -11.09
CA THR A 44 8.94 10.28 -10.77
C THR A 44 8.64 8.79 -10.98
N LEU A 45 9.60 8.07 -11.54
CA LEU A 45 9.56 6.61 -11.62
C LEU A 45 10.55 6.02 -10.61
N ALA A 46 10.06 5.15 -9.74
CA ALA A 46 10.87 4.43 -8.75
C ALA A 46 10.68 2.91 -8.84
N ARG A 47 11.69 2.16 -8.43
CA ARG A 47 11.63 0.70 -8.32
C ARG A 47 11.80 0.30 -6.86
N ARG A 48 10.86 -0.48 -6.32
CA ARG A 48 10.96 -1.04 -4.97
C ARG A 48 11.67 -2.40 -4.97
N LEU A 49 12.19 -2.78 -3.81
CA LEU A 49 12.86 -4.07 -3.60
C LEU A 49 11.89 -5.26 -3.59
N SER A 50 10.64 -5.04 -3.18
CA SER A 50 9.61 -6.08 -3.16
C SER A 50 9.02 -6.34 -4.54
N GLY A 51 8.42 -7.50 -4.72
CA GLY A 51 7.70 -7.87 -5.95
C GLY A 51 6.34 -7.17 -6.08
N GLY A 52 5.52 -7.66 -6.99
CA GLY A 52 4.16 -7.14 -7.26
C GLY A 52 4.07 -6.18 -8.43
N GLY A 53 2.88 -5.62 -8.65
CA GLY A 53 2.55 -4.72 -9.76
C GLY A 53 2.99 -3.27 -9.54
N ALA A 54 2.87 -2.46 -10.59
CA ALA A 54 3.07 -1.02 -10.52
C ALA A 54 1.92 -0.35 -9.74
N VAL A 55 2.25 0.71 -9.01
CA VAL A 55 1.31 1.54 -8.25
C VAL A 55 1.59 3.01 -8.50
N TYR A 56 0.56 3.84 -8.41
CA TYR A 56 0.67 5.29 -8.49
C TYR A 56 0.48 5.90 -7.10
N HIS A 57 1.33 6.82 -6.74
CA HIS A 57 1.31 7.56 -5.48
C HIS A 57 1.17 9.06 -5.73
N ASP A 58 0.27 9.67 -5.01
CA ASP A 58 0.17 11.11 -4.83
C ASP A 58 -0.03 11.45 -3.35
N MET A 59 -0.34 12.71 -3.05
CA MET A 59 -0.54 13.14 -1.65
C MET A 59 -1.86 12.65 -1.04
N GLY A 60 -2.74 12.04 -1.84
CA GLY A 60 -3.94 11.33 -1.37
C GLY A 60 -3.69 9.87 -0.98
N ASN A 61 -2.47 9.37 -1.15
CA ASN A 61 -2.06 8.03 -0.77
C ASN A 61 -1.15 8.06 0.46
N LEU A 62 -1.49 7.31 1.50
CA LEU A 62 -0.59 7.04 2.60
C LEU A 62 0.08 5.68 2.38
N ASN A 63 1.41 5.65 2.41
CA ASN A 63 2.16 4.41 2.40
C ASN A 63 2.54 4.02 3.82
N PHE A 64 2.62 2.72 4.06
CA PHE A 64 3.17 2.18 5.29
C PHE A 64 4.26 1.15 5.01
N THR A 65 5.18 1.01 5.94
CA THR A 65 6.17 -0.05 5.98
C THR A 65 6.29 -0.57 7.41
N PHE A 66 6.02 -1.85 7.61
CA PHE A 66 6.33 -2.56 8.84
C PHE A 66 7.67 -3.28 8.65
N SER A 67 8.64 -3.00 9.50
CA SER A 67 9.95 -3.66 9.48
C SER A 67 10.21 -4.35 10.81
N LEU A 68 10.63 -5.62 10.74
CA LEU A 68 10.90 -6.46 11.91
C LEU A 68 11.89 -7.56 11.54
N ARG A 69 12.32 -8.34 12.52
CA ARG A 69 13.09 -9.56 12.27
C ARG A 69 12.23 -10.60 11.57
N THR A 70 12.82 -11.43 10.72
CA THR A 70 12.07 -12.44 9.94
C THR A 70 11.40 -13.48 10.84
N GLU A 71 11.97 -13.78 12.00
CA GLU A 71 11.41 -14.71 12.98
C GLU A 71 10.10 -14.18 13.61
N ASP A 72 9.96 -12.85 13.74
CA ASP A 72 8.77 -12.18 14.30
C ASP A 72 7.73 -11.85 13.22
N TYR A 73 7.99 -12.25 11.97
CA TYR A 73 7.15 -11.88 10.83
C TYR A 73 5.84 -12.67 10.81
N ASP A 74 4.75 -12.00 11.06
CA ASP A 74 3.39 -12.51 10.90
C ASP A 74 2.58 -11.58 9.99
N LEU A 75 2.36 -12.03 8.74
CA LEU A 75 1.63 -11.26 7.75
C LEU A 75 0.20 -10.94 8.18
N ARG A 76 -0.50 -11.90 8.78
CA ARG A 76 -1.90 -11.71 9.19
C ARG A 76 -2.01 -10.71 10.33
N LYS A 77 -1.10 -10.77 11.28
CA LYS A 77 -0.99 -9.81 12.37
C LYS A 77 -0.73 -8.39 11.83
N GLN A 78 0.15 -8.25 10.84
CA GLN A 78 0.43 -6.95 10.22
C GLN A 78 -0.76 -6.42 9.42
N GLN A 79 -1.45 -7.26 8.65
CA GLN A 79 -2.66 -6.87 7.95
C GLN A 79 -3.80 -6.49 8.91
N SER A 80 -3.88 -7.13 10.08
CA SER A 80 -4.88 -6.79 11.09
C SER A 80 -4.69 -5.39 11.69
N VAL A 81 -3.46 -4.84 11.66
CA VAL A 81 -3.22 -3.42 12.04
C VAL A 81 -4.01 -2.49 11.13
N ILE A 82 -3.99 -2.74 9.81
CA ILE A 82 -4.70 -1.91 8.84
C ILE A 82 -6.22 -2.03 9.04
N VAL A 83 -6.72 -3.26 9.24
CA VAL A 83 -8.14 -3.50 9.51
C VAL A 83 -8.57 -2.81 10.79
N GLU A 84 -7.75 -2.88 11.86
CA GLU A 84 -8.03 -2.23 13.13
C GLU A 84 -8.02 -0.70 13.02
N ALA A 85 -7.06 -0.11 12.27
CA ALA A 85 -7.03 1.31 11.99
C ALA A 85 -8.30 1.78 11.27
N CYS A 86 -8.74 1.04 10.27
CA CYS A 86 -10.01 1.29 9.57
C CYS A 86 -11.21 1.20 10.52
N ARG A 87 -11.24 0.17 11.39
CA ARG A 87 -12.30 -0.02 12.38
C ARG A 87 -12.39 1.17 13.36
N MET A 88 -11.25 1.70 13.81
CA MET A 88 -11.21 2.89 14.68
C MET A 88 -11.81 4.13 14.01
N LEU A 89 -11.76 4.18 12.67
CA LEU A 89 -12.30 5.27 11.86
C LEU A 89 -13.73 4.99 11.33
N GLY A 90 -14.37 3.89 11.78
CA GLY A 90 -15.72 3.51 11.35
C GLY A 90 -15.79 2.96 9.92
N ILE A 91 -14.66 2.51 9.36
CA ILE A 91 -14.57 1.97 8.01
C ILE A 91 -14.56 0.44 8.10
N PRO A 92 -15.53 -0.27 7.48
CA PRO A 92 -15.48 -1.72 7.38
C PRO A 92 -14.34 -2.14 6.46
N ALA A 93 -13.46 -3.00 6.93
CA ALA A 93 -12.32 -3.49 6.17
C ALA A 93 -12.12 -5.00 6.37
N GLU A 94 -11.73 -5.68 5.31
CA GLU A 94 -11.48 -7.11 5.32
C GLU A 94 -10.21 -7.47 4.52
N ILE A 95 -9.50 -8.50 4.98
CA ILE A 95 -8.33 -9.03 4.29
C ILE A 95 -8.80 -9.95 3.17
N SER A 96 -8.37 -9.68 1.93
CA SER A 96 -8.70 -10.50 0.76
C SER A 96 -7.46 -11.12 0.14
N GLY A 97 -7.43 -12.45 0.13
CA GLY A 97 -6.26 -13.18 -0.37
C GLY A 97 -5.00 -12.88 0.42
N ARG A 98 -3.88 -12.72 -0.30
CA ARG A 98 -2.57 -12.48 0.30
C ARG A 98 -2.21 -10.98 0.37
N ASN A 99 -2.62 -10.22 -0.63
CA ASN A 99 -2.03 -8.91 -0.91
C ASN A 99 -3.03 -7.76 -0.88
N ASP A 100 -4.32 -8.00 -0.70
CA ASP A 100 -5.34 -6.97 -0.83
C ASP A 100 -6.12 -6.79 0.48
N ILE A 101 -6.49 -5.55 0.77
CA ILE A 101 -7.48 -5.22 1.81
C ILE A 101 -8.59 -4.45 1.13
N LEU A 102 -9.81 -4.88 1.39
CA LEU A 102 -11.02 -4.39 0.76
C LEU A 102 -11.92 -3.68 1.74
N THR A 103 -12.74 -2.79 1.22
CA THR A 103 -13.94 -2.26 1.88
C THR A 103 -15.09 -2.31 0.88
N ASN A 104 -16.26 -2.84 1.29
CA ASN A 104 -17.41 -3.02 0.42
C ASN A 104 -17.08 -3.74 -0.91
N GLY A 105 -16.18 -4.74 -0.87
CA GLY A 105 -15.73 -5.49 -2.03
C GLY A 105 -14.76 -4.75 -2.96
N CYS A 106 -14.39 -3.49 -2.66
CA CYS A 106 -13.45 -2.69 -3.43
C CYS A 106 -12.10 -2.57 -2.70
N LYS A 107 -11.01 -2.65 -3.46
CA LYS A 107 -9.66 -2.58 -2.92
C LYS A 107 -9.26 -1.14 -2.61
N PHE A 108 -8.82 -0.88 -1.38
CA PHE A 108 -8.21 0.39 -1.00
C PHE A 108 -6.75 0.26 -0.55
N SER A 109 -6.26 -0.97 -0.35
CA SER A 109 -4.88 -1.23 0.06
C SER A 109 -4.29 -2.39 -0.73
N GLY A 110 -3.11 -2.18 -1.28
CA GLY A 110 -2.28 -3.19 -1.92
C GLY A 110 -0.99 -3.39 -1.13
N ASN A 111 -0.59 -4.65 -0.97
CA ASN A 111 0.50 -5.04 -0.09
C ASN A 111 1.61 -5.78 -0.83
N SER A 112 2.85 -5.60 -0.43
CA SER A 112 4.03 -6.30 -0.94
C SER A 112 5.03 -6.58 0.16
N PHE A 113 5.83 -7.63 -0.01
CA PHE A 113 6.67 -8.20 1.04
C PHE A 113 8.09 -8.43 0.51
N TYR A 114 9.06 -8.32 1.40
CA TYR A 114 10.44 -8.62 1.10
C TYR A 114 11.17 -9.09 2.37
N SER A 115 11.99 -10.12 2.22
CA SER A 115 12.84 -10.63 3.30
C SER A 115 14.28 -10.76 2.80
N HIS A 116 15.23 -10.36 3.62
CA HIS A 116 16.65 -10.43 3.34
C HIS A 116 17.46 -10.38 4.65
N ASN A 117 18.50 -11.23 4.76
CA ASN A 117 19.42 -11.26 5.89
C ASN A 117 18.73 -11.25 7.27
N GLY A 118 17.73 -12.12 7.47
CA GLY A 118 17.02 -12.23 8.76
C GLY A 118 16.13 -11.05 9.10
N ARG A 119 15.84 -10.16 8.14
CA ARG A 119 14.93 -9.03 8.27
C ARG A 119 13.84 -9.10 7.21
N SER A 120 12.65 -8.71 7.60
CA SER A 120 11.48 -8.67 6.71
C SER A 120 10.81 -7.31 6.77
N PHE A 121 10.27 -6.89 5.63
CA PHE A 121 9.37 -5.78 5.61
C PHE A 121 8.10 -6.07 4.79
N HIS A 122 7.02 -5.49 5.24
CA HIS A 122 5.74 -5.46 4.60
C HIS A 122 5.40 -4.00 4.28
N ASN A 123 5.26 -3.69 3.00
CA ASN A 123 4.81 -2.35 2.59
C ASN A 123 3.46 -2.44 1.92
N GLY A 124 2.74 -1.35 2.01
CA GLY A 124 1.48 -1.21 1.31
C GLY A 124 1.07 0.24 1.13
N THR A 125 -0.02 0.39 0.41
CA THR A 125 -0.68 1.66 0.09
C THR A 125 -2.02 1.72 0.79
N LEU A 126 -2.44 2.90 1.20
CA LEU A 126 -3.79 3.22 1.64
C LEU A 126 -4.33 4.33 0.75
N LEU A 127 -5.32 4.02 -0.07
CA LEU A 127 -5.95 4.98 -0.98
C LEU A 127 -6.96 5.80 -0.19
N LEU A 128 -6.62 7.04 0.18
CA LEU A 128 -7.53 7.94 0.89
C LEU A 128 -8.28 8.83 -0.10
N SER A 129 -7.55 9.64 -0.86
CA SER A 129 -8.09 10.61 -1.83
C SER A 129 -7.20 10.72 -3.07
N VAL A 130 -6.73 9.58 -3.57
CA VAL A 130 -5.85 9.48 -4.76
C VAL A 130 -6.57 9.96 -6.01
N ASP A 131 -5.88 10.69 -6.87
CA ASP A 131 -6.37 11.04 -8.20
C ASP A 131 -6.46 9.79 -9.09
N MET A 132 -7.65 9.24 -9.22
CA MET A 132 -7.92 8.04 -10.01
C MET A 132 -7.70 8.25 -11.53
N ALA A 133 -7.80 9.50 -12.01
CA ALA A 133 -7.52 9.83 -13.40
C ALA A 133 -6.02 9.69 -13.70
N ASN A 134 -5.17 10.21 -12.82
CA ASN A 134 -3.72 10.06 -12.91
C ASN A 134 -3.27 8.61 -12.72
N LEU A 135 -3.88 7.87 -11.80
CA LEU A 135 -3.63 6.44 -11.65
C LEU A 135 -3.89 5.70 -12.97
N GLY A 136 -5.02 5.94 -13.60
CA GLY A 136 -5.38 5.35 -14.90
C GLY A 136 -4.54 5.87 -16.07
N LYS A 137 -4.04 7.11 -15.99
CA LYS A 137 -3.21 7.73 -17.01
C LYS A 137 -1.82 7.10 -17.10
N TYR A 138 -1.15 6.88 -15.96
CA TYR A 138 0.25 6.46 -15.96
C TYR A 138 0.47 4.96 -15.87
N LEU A 139 -0.50 4.19 -15.35
CA LEU A 139 -0.37 2.74 -15.26
C LEU A 139 -0.94 2.06 -16.50
N THR A 140 -0.16 1.15 -17.07
CA THR A 140 -0.58 0.28 -18.17
C THR A 140 -0.81 -1.12 -17.60
N PRO A 141 -2.07 -1.58 -17.45
CA PRO A 141 -2.31 -2.94 -16.98
C PRO A 141 -1.82 -3.95 -18.02
N SER A 142 -1.06 -4.97 -17.61
CA SER A 142 -0.57 -6.00 -18.51
C SER A 142 -1.74 -6.77 -19.14
N LYS A 143 -1.63 -7.10 -20.45
CA LYS A 143 -2.64 -7.87 -21.18
C LYS A 143 -3.00 -9.18 -20.48
N VAL A 144 -2.02 -9.88 -19.89
CA VAL A 144 -2.21 -11.12 -19.14
C VAL A 144 -3.12 -10.93 -17.90
N LYS A 145 -3.01 -9.78 -17.20
CA LYS A 145 -3.91 -9.46 -16.08
C LYS A 145 -5.32 -9.10 -16.54
N LEU A 146 -5.46 -8.54 -17.74
CA LEU A 146 -6.76 -8.24 -18.33
C LEU A 146 -7.47 -9.52 -18.79
N GLU A 147 -6.75 -10.45 -19.40
CA GLU A 147 -7.27 -11.71 -19.91
C GLU A 147 -7.67 -12.69 -18.79
N SER A 148 -6.86 -12.77 -17.72
CA SER A 148 -7.11 -13.70 -16.61
C SER A 148 -8.26 -13.30 -15.67
N LYS A 149 -8.74 -12.03 -15.73
CA LYS A 149 -9.76 -11.50 -14.80
C LYS A 149 -11.03 -10.95 -15.47
N GLY A 150 -11.15 -11.00 -16.80
CA GLY A 150 -12.25 -10.41 -17.54
C GLY A 150 -12.18 -8.85 -17.58
N VAL A 151 -12.27 -8.29 -18.76
CA VAL A 151 -11.96 -6.88 -19.07
C VAL A 151 -12.76 -5.83 -18.28
N ALA A 152 -13.93 -6.18 -17.77
CA ALA A 152 -14.82 -5.26 -17.05
C ALA A 152 -14.41 -4.98 -15.58
N SER A 153 -13.47 -5.76 -15.02
CA SER A 153 -13.30 -5.83 -13.55
C SER A 153 -12.13 -5.05 -12.96
N VAL A 154 -11.22 -4.49 -13.76
CA VAL A 154 -9.98 -3.86 -13.24
C VAL A 154 -10.21 -2.41 -12.80
N ARG A 155 -11.08 -1.65 -13.47
CA ARG A 155 -11.38 -0.25 -13.10
C ARG A 155 -12.40 -0.11 -11.95
N SER A 156 -13.28 -1.09 -11.76
CA SER A 156 -14.36 -1.01 -10.78
C SER A 156 -14.01 -1.52 -9.37
N ARG A 157 -12.73 -1.85 -9.11
CA ARG A 157 -12.32 -2.53 -7.87
C ARG A 157 -11.43 -1.73 -6.94
N VAL A 158 -11.08 -0.51 -7.23
CA VAL A 158 -10.36 0.37 -6.30
C VAL A 158 -11.26 1.49 -5.83
N ILE A 159 -11.10 1.88 -4.56
CA ILE A 159 -11.90 2.92 -3.93
C ILE A 159 -10.99 3.79 -3.06
N ASN A 160 -11.27 5.08 -3.01
CA ASN A 160 -10.72 5.97 -2.01
C ASN A 160 -11.53 5.88 -0.71
N LEU A 161 -10.86 5.84 0.44
CA LEU A 161 -11.55 5.78 1.73
C LEU A 161 -12.38 7.03 2.02
N THR A 162 -12.06 8.16 1.40
CA THR A 162 -12.88 9.39 1.48
C THR A 162 -14.24 9.27 0.79
N GLU A 163 -14.46 8.25 -0.03
CA GLU A 163 -15.80 7.95 -0.57
C GLU A 163 -16.74 7.41 0.53
N LEU A 164 -16.19 6.79 1.58
CA LEU A 164 -16.93 6.29 2.74
C LEU A 164 -16.95 7.31 3.88
N VAL A 165 -15.82 7.97 4.14
CA VAL A 165 -15.65 8.98 5.18
C VAL A 165 -15.08 10.25 4.55
N PRO A 166 -15.92 11.16 4.02
CA PRO A 166 -15.49 12.33 3.26
C PRO A 166 -14.54 13.28 3.99
N THR A 167 -14.57 13.28 5.32
CA THR A 167 -13.73 14.14 6.18
C THR A 167 -12.40 13.47 6.57
N LEU A 168 -12.15 12.24 6.13
CA LEU A 168 -10.93 11.51 6.47
C LEU A 168 -9.71 12.19 5.88
N THR A 169 -8.74 12.47 6.73
CA THR A 169 -7.43 13.02 6.35
C THR A 169 -6.32 11.98 6.45
N VAL A 170 -5.22 12.24 5.74
CA VAL A 170 -4.00 11.41 5.84
C VAL A 170 -3.46 11.38 7.27
N ALA A 171 -3.51 12.52 7.99
CA ALA A 171 -3.06 12.61 9.37
C ALA A 171 -3.91 11.71 10.32
N GLN A 172 -5.23 11.74 10.18
CA GLN A 172 -6.11 10.87 10.99
C GLN A 172 -5.87 9.39 10.71
N MET A 173 -5.66 9.01 9.45
CA MET A 173 -5.31 7.62 9.13
C MET A 173 -3.94 7.25 9.70
N ALA A 174 -2.94 8.13 9.64
CA ALA A 174 -1.62 7.89 10.21
C ALA A 174 -1.68 7.69 11.72
N GLU A 175 -2.42 8.52 12.45
CA GLU A 175 -2.64 8.35 13.89
C GLU A 175 -3.36 7.02 14.21
N ALA A 176 -4.39 6.67 13.43
CA ALA A 176 -5.10 5.41 13.60
C ALA A 176 -4.18 4.21 13.35
N MET A 177 -3.28 4.29 12.37
CA MET A 177 -2.30 3.24 12.09
C MET A 177 -1.33 3.01 13.26
N VAL A 178 -0.85 4.09 13.91
CA VAL A 178 0.02 3.99 15.09
C VAL A 178 -0.74 3.33 16.25
N LYS A 179 -1.92 3.85 16.60
CA LYS A 179 -2.76 3.29 17.68
C LYS A 179 -3.17 1.84 17.44
N ALA A 180 -3.45 1.50 16.19
CA ALA A 180 -3.77 0.13 15.80
C ALA A 180 -2.55 -0.81 15.94
N ALA A 181 -1.36 -0.34 15.59
CA ALA A 181 -0.13 -1.11 15.78
C ALA A 181 0.15 -1.35 17.26
N GLU A 182 0.03 -0.33 18.11
CA GLU A 182 0.15 -0.47 19.58
C GLU A 182 -0.82 -1.53 20.11
N LYS A 183 -2.08 -1.43 19.72
CA LYS A 183 -3.13 -2.36 20.18
C LYS A 183 -2.89 -3.80 19.72
N VAL A 184 -2.56 -4.01 18.44
CA VAL A 184 -2.39 -5.34 17.85
C VAL A 184 -1.12 -6.03 18.36
N TYR A 185 -0.07 -5.26 18.60
CA TYR A 185 1.21 -5.81 19.08
C TYR A 185 1.35 -5.79 20.60
N GLY A 186 0.52 -5.02 21.31
CA GLY A 186 0.64 -4.83 22.75
C GLY A 186 1.90 -4.04 23.14
N LEU A 187 2.31 -3.11 22.30
CA LEU A 187 3.51 -2.29 22.46
C LEU A 187 3.11 -0.82 22.54
N GLU A 188 3.97 0.01 23.11
CA GLU A 188 3.82 1.46 23.11
C GLU A 188 4.77 2.07 22.05
N ALA A 189 4.27 3.06 21.30
CA ALA A 189 5.09 3.80 20.36
C ALA A 189 6.09 4.70 21.10
N LYS A 190 7.31 4.80 20.56
CA LYS A 190 8.39 5.62 21.09
C LYS A 190 8.82 6.68 20.10
#